data_d62fbd34119a2f48cc5d3da00b8c5951
#
_entry.id   d62fbd34119a2f48cc5d3da00b8c5951
#
_cell.length_a   1.000
_cell.length_b   1.000
_cell.length_c   1.000
_cell.angle_alpha   90.00
_cell.angle_beta   90.00
_cell.angle_gamma   90.00
#
_symmetry.space_group_name_H-M   'P 1'
#
loop_
_entity.id
_entity.type
_entity.pdbx_description
1 polymer ?
#
loop_
_entity_poly.entity_id
_entity_poly.type
_entity_poly.pdbx_seq_one_letter_code
_entity_poly.pdbx_strand_id
1 'polypeptide(L)'
;MTKQELVQRMQEGQAWIPGRRVKIDFGGEGAIMLDGAAQQVSEDDGTADTTIKVGWDDWQQLAAGQLDGMTAFMMGKLKVEGDMSNAMQLQGVLAKLKG
;
A
#
# COMPACT_ATOMS: atom_id res chain seq x y z
N MET A 1 -7.62 -2.58 13.30
CA MET A 1 -7.46 -3.43 12.09
C MET A 1 -6.14 -4.18 12.18
N THR A 2 -6.17 -5.48 11.87
CA THR A 2 -4.95 -6.29 11.80
C THR A 2 -4.42 -6.28 10.37
N LYS A 3 -3.14 -6.68 10.21
CA LYS A 3 -2.55 -6.78 8.87
C LYS A 3 -3.27 -7.84 8.04
N GLN A 4 -3.72 -8.93 8.66
CA GLN A 4 -4.48 -9.97 7.96
C GLN A 4 -5.81 -9.46 7.45
N GLU A 5 -6.51 -8.64 8.23
CA GLU A 5 -7.75 -8.02 7.78
C GLU A 5 -7.51 -7.08 6.61
N LEU A 6 -6.40 -6.34 6.65
CA LEU A 6 -6.04 -5.44 5.56
C LEU A 6 -5.75 -6.22 4.28
N VAL A 7 -4.98 -7.31 4.38
CA VAL A 7 -4.71 -8.18 3.23
C VAL A 7 -6.01 -8.68 2.62
N GLN A 8 -6.94 -9.15 3.45
CA GLN A 8 -8.22 -9.66 2.97
C GLN A 8 -9.03 -8.58 2.27
N ARG A 9 -9.10 -7.38 2.84
CA ARG A 9 -9.83 -6.26 2.23
C ARG A 9 -9.22 -5.86 0.90
N MET A 10 -7.90 -5.82 0.83
CA MET A 10 -7.19 -5.46 -0.40
C MET A 10 -7.39 -6.52 -1.47
N GLN A 11 -7.40 -7.80 -1.09
CA GLN A 11 -7.66 -8.89 -2.04
C GLN A 11 -9.07 -8.80 -2.60
N GLU A 12 -10.06 -8.57 -1.74
CA GLU A 12 -11.46 -8.44 -2.15
C GLU A 12 -11.67 -7.22 -3.04
N GLY A 13 -11.01 -6.12 -2.73
CA GLY A 13 -11.10 -4.89 -3.50
C GLY A 13 -10.19 -4.86 -4.73
N GLN A 14 -9.44 -5.93 -4.96
CA GLN A 14 -8.48 -6.02 -6.07
C GLN A 14 -7.54 -4.82 -6.08
N ALA A 15 -6.93 -4.53 -4.91
CA ALA A 15 -6.10 -3.35 -4.69
C ALA A 15 -4.68 -3.55 -5.23
N TRP A 16 -4.57 -3.76 -6.53
CA TRP A 16 -3.28 -3.88 -7.20
C TRP A 16 -3.32 -3.12 -8.53
N ILE A 17 -2.15 -2.86 -9.08
CA ILE A 17 -2.02 -2.25 -10.41
C ILE A 17 -1.75 -3.39 -11.39
N PRO A 18 -2.58 -3.58 -12.42
CA PRO A 18 -2.40 -4.70 -13.36
C PRO A 18 -0.98 -4.72 -13.94
N GLY A 19 -0.35 -5.90 -13.86
CA GLY A 19 0.98 -6.12 -14.41
C GLY A 19 2.14 -5.54 -13.59
N ARG A 20 1.84 -4.93 -12.43
CA ARG A 20 2.86 -4.31 -11.58
C ARG A 20 2.84 -4.93 -10.19
N ARG A 21 3.98 -4.88 -9.52
CA ARG A 21 4.10 -5.33 -8.13
C ARG A 21 4.45 -4.13 -7.26
N VAL A 22 3.61 -3.85 -6.29
CA VAL A 22 3.82 -2.77 -5.33
C VAL A 22 3.87 -3.36 -3.94
N LYS A 23 4.91 -3.05 -3.19
CA LYS A 23 5.05 -3.50 -1.82
C LYS A 23 4.80 -2.34 -0.87
N ILE A 24 4.03 -2.59 0.19
CA ILE A 24 3.86 -1.63 1.28
C ILE A 24 4.64 -2.17 2.47
N ASP A 25 5.69 -1.47 2.85
CA ASP A 25 6.58 -1.87 3.93
C ASP A 25 6.23 -1.07 5.19
N PHE A 26 5.75 -1.78 6.22
CA PHE A 26 5.36 -1.16 7.49
C PHE A 26 6.49 -1.17 8.53
N GLY A 27 7.69 -1.54 8.11
CA GLY A 27 8.80 -1.63 9.03
C GLY A 27 8.67 -2.85 9.93
N GLY A 28 8.63 -2.65 11.25
CA GLY A 28 8.56 -3.74 12.20
C GLY A 28 7.32 -4.62 12.10
N GLU A 29 6.25 -4.10 11.50
CA GLU A 29 5.01 -4.86 11.30
C GLU A 29 5.03 -5.74 10.04
N GLY A 30 6.12 -5.72 9.29
CA GLY A 30 6.25 -6.51 8.07
C GLY A 30 5.80 -5.76 6.83
N ALA A 31 5.42 -6.49 5.78
CA ALA A 31 5.06 -5.89 4.50
C ALA A 31 3.87 -6.60 3.88
N ILE A 32 3.22 -5.91 2.95
CA ILE A 32 2.15 -6.47 2.13
C ILE A 32 2.53 -6.27 0.66
N MET A 33 2.43 -7.33 -0.14
CA MET A 33 2.71 -7.28 -1.57
C MET A 33 1.40 -7.23 -2.34
N LEU A 34 1.24 -6.18 -3.15
CA LEU A 34 0.11 -6.02 -4.05
C LEU A 34 0.58 -6.44 -5.44
N ASP A 35 0.39 -7.71 -5.77
CA ASP A 35 0.91 -8.30 -7.00
C ASP A 35 -0.15 -8.25 -8.10
N GLY A 36 -0.03 -7.25 -8.98
CA GLY A 36 -0.95 -7.08 -10.09
C GLY A 36 -0.72 -8.06 -11.22
N ALA A 37 0.46 -8.67 -11.30
CA ALA A 37 0.73 -9.69 -12.31
C ALA A 37 0.04 -11.01 -11.94
N ALA A 38 0.07 -11.39 -10.66
CA ALA A 38 -0.58 -12.59 -10.16
C ALA A 38 -2.01 -12.33 -9.69
N GLN A 39 -2.44 -11.08 -9.61
CA GLN A 39 -3.73 -10.66 -9.08
C GLN A 39 -3.93 -11.19 -7.67
N GLN A 40 -2.95 -10.95 -6.83
CA GLN A 40 -2.91 -11.49 -5.48
C GLN A 40 -2.33 -10.47 -4.50
N VAL A 41 -2.92 -10.42 -3.30
CA VAL A 41 -2.40 -9.66 -2.18
C VAL A 41 -1.89 -10.65 -1.15
N SER A 42 -0.66 -10.47 -0.69
CA SER A 42 -0.02 -11.40 0.25
C SER A 42 0.90 -10.64 1.20
N GLU A 43 1.48 -11.35 2.17
CA GLU A 43 2.45 -10.78 3.10
C GLU A 43 3.88 -11.03 2.64
N ASP A 44 4.08 -11.23 1.35
CA ASP A 44 5.40 -11.46 0.75
C ASP A 44 6.25 -10.18 0.84
N ASP A 45 7.47 -10.31 1.28
CA ASP A 45 8.45 -9.22 1.39
C ASP A 45 9.51 -9.29 0.29
N GLY A 46 9.14 -9.83 -0.86
CA GLY A 46 10.04 -9.99 -2.00
C GLY A 46 10.27 -8.69 -2.76
N THR A 47 10.88 -8.81 -3.93
CA THR A 47 11.17 -7.68 -4.80
C THR A 47 9.91 -7.14 -5.44
N ALA A 48 9.80 -5.82 -5.55
CA ALA A 48 8.67 -5.15 -6.18
C ALA A 48 9.14 -4.03 -7.09
N ASP A 49 8.27 -3.62 -8.02
CA ASP A 49 8.56 -2.48 -8.91
C ASP A 49 8.58 -1.17 -8.13
N THR A 50 7.76 -1.10 -7.09
CA THR A 50 7.67 0.08 -6.23
C THR A 50 7.50 -0.40 -4.78
N THR A 51 8.19 0.25 -3.86
CA THR A 51 8.04 0.00 -2.42
C THR A 51 7.59 1.28 -1.76
N ILE A 52 6.48 1.20 -1.01
CA ILE A 52 5.97 2.32 -0.22
C ILE A 52 6.29 2.01 1.24
N LYS A 53 7.10 2.87 1.86
CA LYS A 53 7.46 2.73 3.27
C LYS A 53 6.61 3.67 4.10
N VAL A 54 5.83 3.10 5.02
CA VAL A 54 4.93 3.88 5.88
C VAL A 54 4.74 3.09 7.19
N GLY A 55 4.78 3.79 8.33
CA GLY A 55 4.51 3.14 9.60
C GLY A 55 3.08 2.63 9.69
N TRP A 56 2.88 1.57 10.50
CA TRP A 56 1.55 0.95 10.63
C TRP A 56 0.51 1.96 11.12
N ASP A 57 0.86 2.78 12.12
CA ASP A 57 -0.06 3.78 12.65
C ASP A 57 -0.41 4.85 11.62
N ASP A 58 0.59 5.29 10.86
CA ASP A 58 0.37 6.27 9.79
C ASP A 58 -0.51 5.69 8.70
N TRP A 59 -0.29 4.42 8.36
CA TRP A 59 -1.12 3.71 7.38
C TRP A 59 -2.59 3.68 7.81
N GLN A 60 -2.84 3.38 9.10
CA GLN A 60 -4.21 3.35 9.61
C GLN A 60 -4.88 4.72 9.51
N GLN A 61 -4.13 5.79 9.75
CA GLN A 61 -4.66 7.15 9.59
C GLN A 61 -4.98 7.46 8.13
N LEU A 62 -4.12 7.01 7.22
CA LEU A 62 -4.37 7.16 5.78
C LEU A 62 -5.63 6.40 5.38
N ALA A 63 -5.77 5.17 5.85
CA ALA A 63 -6.91 4.32 5.53
C ALA A 63 -8.22 4.88 6.10
N ALA A 64 -8.16 5.54 7.26
CA ALA A 64 -9.32 6.15 7.89
C ALA A 64 -9.65 7.54 7.32
N GLY A 65 -8.81 8.06 6.43
CA GLY A 65 -9.01 9.39 5.87
C GLY A 65 -8.58 10.53 6.79
N GLN A 66 -7.91 10.21 7.89
CA GLN A 66 -7.44 11.21 8.86
C GLN A 66 -6.11 11.82 8.45
N LEU A 67 -5.38 11.17 7.56
CA LEU A 67 -4.10 11.65 7.05
C LEU A 67 -4.12 11.56 5.53
N ASP A 68 -3.81 12.65 4.86
CA ASP A 68 -3.71 12.68 3.41
C ASP A 68 -2.37 12.11 2.95
N GLY A 69 -2.38 11.32 1.88
CA GLY A 69 -1.17 10.69 1.37
C GLY A 69 -0.11 11.68 0.94
N MET A 70 -0.51 12.77 0.29
CA MET A 70 0.42 13.81 -0.13
C MET A 70 1.06 14.48 1.07
N THR A 71 0.25 14.79 2.10
CA THR A 71 0.74 15.38 3.35
C THR A 71 1.71 14.43 4.05
N ALA A 72 1.37 13.14 4.12
CA ALA A 72 2.23 12.13 4.73
C ALA A 72 3.58 12.07 4.01
N PHE A 73 3.57 12.13 2.69
CA PHE A 73 4.79 12.13 1.89
C PHE A 73 5.65 13.37 2.19
N MET A 74 5.04 14.53 2.22
CA MET A 74 5.75 15.79 2.50
C MET A 74 6.32 15.84 3.92
N MET A 75 5.64 15.22 4.88
CA MET A 75 6.09 15.16 6.27
C MET A 75 7.12 14.06 6.53
N GLY A 76 7.46 13.27 5.53
CA GLY A 76 8.40 12.17 5.68
C GLY A 76 7.83 10.93 6.36
N LYS A 77 6.53 10.87 6.56
CA LYS A 77 5.86 9.69 7.14
C LYS A 77 5.66 8.59 6.13
N LEU A 78 5.67 8.94 4.86
CA LEU A 78 5.53 8.00 3.75
C LEU A 78 6.67 8.22 2.78
N LYS A 79 7.37 7.14 2.41
CA LYS A 79 8.46 7.20 1.45
C LYS A 79 8.18 6.24 0.31
N VAL A 80 8.60 6.61 -0.89
CA VAL A 80 8.42 5.79 -2.08
C VAL A 80 9.78 5.49 -2.69
N GLU A 81 10.03 4.21 -2.94
CA GLU A 81 11.21 3.74 -3.64
C GLU A 81 10.78 3.05 -4.92
N GLY A 82 11.50 3.29 -6.01
CA GLY A 82 11.19 2.73 -7.31
C GLY A 82 10.30 3.67 -8.13
N ASP A 83 9.36 3.11 -8.88
CA ASP A 83 8.54 3.88 -9.79
C ASP A 83 7.45 4.67 -9.05
N MET A 84 7.58 6.00 -9.05
CA MET A 84 6.65 6.89 -8.38
C MET A 84 5.25 6.83 -8.99
N SER A 85 5.13 6.58 -10.29
CA SER A 85 3.83 6.54 -10.95
C SER A 85 2.97 5.39 -10.44
N ASN A 86 3.58 4.26 -10.06
CA ASN A 86 2.86 3.15 -9.46
C ASN A 86 2.26 3.55 -8.10
N ALA A 87 3.01 4.32 -7.32
CA ALA A 87 2.52 4.80 -6.02
C ALA A 87 1.33 5.73 -6.19
N MET A 88 1.37 6.61 -7.20
CA MET A 88 0.26 7.52 -7.49
C MET A 88 -0.98 6.77 -7.95
N GLN A 89 -0.81 5.76 -8.80
CA GLN A 89 -1.92 4.93 -9.26
C GLN A 89 -2.53 4.15 -8.09
N LEU A 90 -1.68 3.63 -7.21
CA LEU A 90 -2.15 2.88 -6.04
C LEU A 90 -2.98 3.76 -5.11
N GLN A 91 -2.62 5.03 -4.98
CA GLN A 91 -3.39 5.96 -4.16
C GLN A 91 -4.84 6.04 -4.64
N GLY A 92 -5.06 6.09 -5.95
CA GLY A 92 -6.39 6.07 -6.53
C GLY A 92 -7.12 4.75 -6.29
N VAL A 93 -6.40 3.63 -6.36
CA VAL A 93 -6.97 2.31 -6.08
C VAL A 93 -7.40 2.22 -4.62
N LEU A 94 -6.56 2.66 -3.69
CA LEU A 94 -6.86 2.60 -2.26
C LEU A 94 -8.03 3.51 -1.89
N ALA A 95 -8.22 4.62 -2.58
CA ALA A 95 -9.34 5.51 -2.34
C ALA A 95 -10.68 4.81 -2.58
N LYS A 96 -10.72 3.85 -3.48
CA LYS A 96 -11.95 3.07 -3.76
C LYS A 96 -12.31 2.13 -2.61
N LEU A 97 -11.32 1.71 -1.81
CA LEU A 97 -11.56 0.82 -0.68
C LEU A 97 -12.29 1.50 0.48
N LYS A 98 -12.21 2.82 0.53
CA LYS A 98 -12.86 3.60 1.58
C LYS A 98 -14.36 3.75 1.35
N GLY A 99 -14.76 3.55 0.12
CA GLY A 99 -16.14 3.72 -0.30
C GLY A 99 -17.08 2.74 0.32
#